data_6af0c54f620d0578371268415e0050de
#
_entry.id   6af0c54f620d0578371268415e0050de
#
_cell.length_a   1.000
_cell.length_b   1.000
_cell.length_c   1.000
_cell.angle_alpha   90.00
_cell.angle_beta   90.00
_cell.angle_gamma   90.00
#
_symmetry.space_group_name_H-M   'P 1'
#
loop_
_entity.id
_entity.type
_entity.pdbx_description
1 polymer ?
#
loop_
_entity_poly.entity_id
_entity_poly.type
_entity_poly.pdbx_seq_one_letter_code
_entity_poly.pdbx_strand_id
1 'polypeptide(L)'
;MARIEESKRTYIEELATNPRVNLMVLSERIDIVFHEDESEVSLAEKIAEKLYDMPQLITKLLQQEAIEFLLQCWDMEGESLIAEMYAREIEQLHFLGFLSYEDDTILLNIEAKDNFFFSLKSRRVQEELEEGTRLENILFGMLFLYGILDIYECCQMIQEEMFPELTYDELEEFILLRIVFWQSGILLRNQMNSRLLLASREVENRNEVFIQWSLREDLSWKRYSEDEYKNLALGNGIGGWDGIPELYDFVMKNIENDQYKAVSYTHLRA
;
A
#
# COMPACT_ATOMS: atom_id res chain seq x y z
N MET A 1 -7.09 16.18 -19.83
CA MET A 1 -6.44 15.14 -20.69
C MET A 1 -4.96 15.45 -20.66
N ALA A 2 -4.17 14.54 -20.11
CA ALA A 2 -2.72 14.68 -20.06
C ALA A 2 -2.08 14.04 -21.29
N ARG A 3 -1.08 14.73 -21.87
CA ARG A 3 -0.26 14.22 -22.94
C ARG A 3 0.91 13.42 -22.36
N ILE A 4 1.34 12.38 -23.06
CA ILE A 4 2.50 11.57 -22.67
C ILE A 4 3.70 11.96 -23.55
N GLU A 5 4.78 12.41 -22.94
CA GLU A 5 6.00 12.85 -23.60
C GLU A 5 7.25 12.29 -22.88
N GLU A 6 8.41 12.33 -23.52
CA GLU A 6 9.68 11.93 -22.89
C GLU A 6 10.25 13.04 -22.00
N SER A 7 10.74 12.66 -20.80
CA SER A 7 11.52 13.55 -19.94
C SER A 7 12.92 13.73 -20.51
N LYS A 8 13.47 14.95 -20.33
CA LYS A 8 14.86 15.27 -20.68
C LYS A 8 15.84 15.03 -19.51
N ARG A 9 15.32 14.72 -18.32
CA ARG A 9 16.12 14.46 -17.13
C ARG A 9 16.64 13.02 -17.14
N THR A 10 17.83 12.82 -16.58
CA THR A 10 18.31 11.47 -16.24
C THR A 10 17.47 10.88 -15.12
N TYR A 11 17.58 9.58 -14.88
CA TYR A 11 16.84 8.92 -13.79
C TYR A 11 17.24 9.48 -12.41
N ILE A 12 18.52 9.74 -12.21
CA ILE A 12 19.03 10.37 -10.97
C ILE A 12 18.47 11.79 -10.79
N GLU A 13 18.47 12.60 -11.86
CA GLU A 13 17.90 13.95 -11.81
C GLU A 13 16.41 13.94 -11.51
N GLU A 14 15.67 12.96 -12.04
CA GLU A 14 14.24 12.80 -11.74
C GLU A 14 14.02 12.41 -10.27
N LEU A 15 14.74 11.41 -9.77
CA LEU A 15 14.71 11.05 -8.34
C LEU A 15 15.05 12.22 -7.43
N ALA A 16 16.08 13.01 -7.79
CA ALA A 16 16.53 14.17 -7.01
C ALA A 16 15.53 15.32 -6.96
N THR A 17 14.45 15.30 -7.76
CA THR A 17 13.32 16.26 -7.61
C THR A 17 12.52 16.05 -6.34
N ASN A 18 12.58 14.86 -5.76
CA ASN A 18 11.91 14.57 -4.50
C ASN A 18 12.49 15.37 -3.34
N PRO A 19 11.65 15.77 -2.37
CA PRO A 19 12.12 16.34 -1.11
C PRO A 19 13.12 15.39 -0.43
N ARG A 20 14.19 15.95 0.12
CA ARG A 20 15.27 15.20 0.78
C ARG A 20 14.74 14.20 1.82
N VAL A 21 13.74 14.60 2.60
CA VAL A 21 13.12 13.75 3.62
C VAL A 21 12.53 12.47 3.00
N ASN A 22 11.93 12.56 1.82
CA ASN A 22 11.37 11.43 1.11
C ASN A 22 12.46 10.46 0.63
N LEU A 23 13.56 11.01 0.10
CA LEU A 23 14.71 10.19 -0.32
C LEU A 23 15.37 9.49 0.87
N MET A 24 15.48 10.17 2.03
CA MET A 24 15.98 9.54 3.26
C MET A 24 15.08 8.40 3.72
N VAL A 25 13.78 8.60 3.73
CA VAL A 25 12.81 7.55 4.09
C VAL A 25 12.89 6.36 3.14
N LEU A 26 12.97 6.62 1.82
CA LEU A 26 13.15 5.55 0.83
C LEU A 26 14.47 4.81 1.04
N SER A 27 15.57 5.54 1.23
CA SER A 27 16.90 4.96 1.48
C SER A 27 16.89 4.03 2.69
N GLU A 28 16.29 4.48 3.81
CA GLU A 28 16.15 3.65 5.01
C GLU A 28 15.34 2.37 4.74
N ARG A 29 14.28 2.46 3.96
CA ARG A 29 13.38 1.34 3.65
C ARG A 29 13.99 0.29 2.72
N ILE A 30 14.92 0.68 1.88
CA ILE A 30 15.63 -0.26 0.97
C ILE A 30 17.06 -0.55 1.42
N ASP A 31 17.35 -0.36 2.71
CA ASP A 31 18.62 -0.67 3.35
C ASP A 31 19.83 0.05 2.72
N ILE A 32 19.69 1.33 2.44
CA ILE A 32 20.80 2.19 2.01
C ILE A 32 21.36 2.93 3.22
N VAL A 33 22.66 2.78 3.44
CA VAL A 33 23.38 3.55 4.46
C VAL A 33 23.66 4.96 3.94
N PHE A 34 23.19 5.96 4.67
CA PHE A 34 23.39 7.38 4.34
C PHE A 34 23.73 8.22 5.58
N HIS A 35 24.23 9.43 5.35
CA HIS A 35 24.49 10.43 6.39
C HIS A 35 23.40 11.50 6.37
N GLU A 36 23.08 12.08 7.54
CA GLU A 36 22.03 13.10 7.65
C GLU A 36 22.30 14.39 6.86
N ASP A 37 23.53 14.65 6.45
CA ASP A 37 23.95 15.82 5.68
C ASP A 37 24.11 15.56 4.18
N GLU A 38 23.81 14.35 3.69
CA GLU A 38 23.89 14.05 2.26
C GLU A 38 22.90 14.87 1.45
N SER A 39 23.31 15.25 0.23
CA SER A 39 22.44 15.99 -0.70
C SER A 39 21.39 15.09 -1.34
N GLU A 40 20.33 15.69 -1.89
CA GLU A 40 19.30 15.00 -2.66
C GLU A 40 19.92 14.21 -3.83
N VAL A 41 20.89 14.76 -4.52
CA VAL A 41 21.57 14.11 -5.64
C VAL A 41 22.35 12.88 -5.17
N SER A 42 23.07 12.97 -4.05
CA SER A 42 23.82 11.83 -3.51
C SER A 42 22.90 10.70 -3.06
N LEU A 43 21.76 11.05 -2.43
CA LEU A 43 20.75 10.04 -2.06
C LEU A 43 20.11 9.40 -3.30
N ALA A 44 19.78 10.22 -4.31
CA ALA A 44 19.21 9.74 -5.57
C ALA A 44 20.16 8.80 -6.34
N GLU A 45 21.48 9.10 -6.37
CA GLU A 45 22.51 8.23 -6.94
C GLU A 45 22.52 6.85 -6.27
N LYS A 46 22.55 6.82 -4.93
CA LYS A 46 22.52 5.55 -4.16
C LYS A 46 21.24 4.77 -4.37
N ILE A 47 20.09 5.44 -4.42
CA ILE A 47 18.78 4.81 -4.68
C ILE A 47 18.77 4.22 -6.08
N ALA A 48 19.19 4.99 -7.09
CA ALA A 48 19.24 4.53 -8.47
C ALA A 48 20.15 3.30 -8.62
N GLU A 49 21.36 3.33 -8.06
CA GLU A 49 22.31 2.22 -8.06
C GLU A 49 21.67 0.96 -7.41
N LYS A 50 21.04 1.11 -6.24
CA LYS A 50 20.37 0.01 -5.55
C LYS A 50 19.23 -0.59 -6.37
N LEU A 51 18.41 0.23 -7.03
CA LEU A 51 17.30 -0.23 -7.86
C LEU A 51 17.79 -0.86 -9.18
N TYR A 52 18.89 -0.39 -9.75
CA TYR A 52 19.53 -1.04 -10.91
C TYR A 52 20.07 -2.41 -10.57
N ASP A 53 20.72 -2.55 -9.41
CA ASP A 53 21.27 -3.82 -8.94
C ASP A 53 20.19 -4.81 -8.51
N MET A 54 19.07 -4.31 -7.97
CA MET A 54 17.97 -5.10 -7.40
C MET A 54 16.61 -4.63 -7.92
N PRO A 55 16.30 -4.80 -9.22
CA PRO A 55 15.05 -4.29 -9.81
C PRO A 55 13.79 -4.94 -9.21
N GLN A 56 13.90 -6.11 -8.56
CA GLN A 56 12.81 -6.72 -7.82
C GLN A 56 12.32 -5.88 -6.61
N LEU A 57 13.11 -4.92 -6.11
CA LEU A 57 12.63 -3.98 -5.09
C LEU A 57 11.48 -3.12 -5.58
N ILE A 58 11.40 -2.87 -6.90
CA ILE A 58 10.31 -2.10 -7.51
C ILE A 58 8.97 -2.82 -7.27
N THR A 59 8.93 -4.15 -7.38
CA THR A 59 7.70 -4.94 -7.14
C THR A 59 7.31 -4.97 -5.67
N LYS A 60 8.25 -4.80 -4.76
CA LYS A 60 7.97 -4.66 -3.33
C LYS A 60 7.48 -3.25 -2.98
N LEU A 61 7.92 -2.22 -3.70
CA LEU A 61 7.57 -0.83 -3.46
C LEU A 61 6.27 -0.42 -4.14
N LEU A 62 6.03 -0.83 -5.39
CA LEU A 62 4.89 -0.41 -6.19
C LEU A 62 3.77 -1.45 -6.20
N GLN A 63 2.55 -0.97 -6.24
CA GLN A 63 1.36 -1.80 -6.50
C GLN A 63 1.33 -2.25 -7.95
N GLN A 64 0.61 -3.33 -8.22
CA GLN A 64 0.45 -3.88 -9.58
C GLN A 64 -0.11 -2.82 -10.53
N GLU A 65 -1.13 -2.09 -10.10
CA GLU A 65 -1.79 -1.05 -10.89
C GLU A 65 -0.81 0.05 -11.32
N ALA A 66 0.12 0.45 -10.44
CA ALA A 66 1.13 1.45 -10.78
C ALA A 66 2.12 0.94 -11.82
N ILE A 67 2.53 -0.32 -11.73
CA ILE A 67 3.44 -0.93 -12.72
C ILE A 67 2.72 -1.14 -14.06
N GLU A 68 1.49 -1.62 -14.05
CA GLU A 68 0.68 -1.77 -15.27
C GLU A 68 0.46 -0.41 -15.95
N PHE A 69 0.15 0.62 -15.18
CA PHE A 69 0.02 1.99 -15.68
C PHE A 69 1.34 2.51 -16.29
N LEU A 70 2.48 2.28 -15.62
CA LEU A 70 3.79 2.66 -16.15
C LEU A 70 4.08 1.97 -17.48
N LEU A 71 3.86 0.66 -17.56
CA LEU A 71 4.06 -0.12 -18.78
C LEU A 71 3.14 0.35 -19.90
N GLN A 72 1.89 0.67 -19.60
CA GLN A 72 0.94 1.26 -20.54
C GLN A 72 1.45 2.62 -21.06
N CYS A 73 1.89 3.51 -20.17
CA CYS A 73 2.43 4.80 -20.57
C CYS A 73 3.65 4.67 -21.49
N TRP A 74 4.55 3.73 -21.22
CA TRP A 74 5.70 3.47 -22.10
C TRP A 74 5.33 2.92 -23.48
N ASP A 75 4.19 2.24 -23.60
CA ASP A 75 3.66 1.75 -24.88
C ASP A 75 2.81 2.84 -25.62
N MET A 76 2.29 3.86 -24.90
CA MET A 76 1.39 4.91 -25.39
C MET A 76 2.08 6.27 -25.63
N GLU A 77 3.38 6.29 -25.79
CA GLU A 77 4.14 7.53 -26.01
C GLU A 77 3.55 8.37 -27.17
N GLY A 78 3.36 9.68 -26.94
CA GLY A 78 2.71 10.61 -27.87
C GLY A 78 1.17 10.62 -27.84
N GLU A 79 0.54 9.74 -27.06
CA GLU A 79 -0.90 9.70 -26.86
C GLU A 79 -1.34 10.57 -25.66
N SER A 80 -2.63 10.53 -25.35
CA SER A 80 -3.19 11.26 -24.21
C SER A 80 -4.12 10.39 -23.39
N LEU A 81 -4.14 10.62 -22.06
CA LEU A 81 -5.00 9.91 -21.12
C LEU A 81 -5.66 10.88 -20.12
N ILE A 82 -6.59 10.35 -19.32
CA ILE A 82 -7.23 11.09 -18.22
C ILE A 82 -6.42 10.86 -16.94
N ALA A 83 -5.48 11.79 -16.66
CA ALA A 83 -4.54 11.66 -15.55
C ALA A 83 -5.22 11.57 -14.17
N GLU A 84 -6.37 12.24 -13.99
CA GLU A 84 -7.10 12.23 -12.71
C GLU A 84 -7.57 10.82 -12.31
N MET A 85 -7.74 9.91 -13.27
CA MET A 85 -8.09 8.51 -12.99
C MET A 85 -6.91 7.70 -12.43
N TYR A 86 -5.68 8.22 -12.56
CA TYR A 86 -4.44 7.55 -12.19
C TYR A 86 -3.60 8.38 -11.20
N ALA A 87 -4.25 9.25 -10.43
CA ALA A 87 -3.54 10.19 -9.55
C ALA A 87 -2.61 9.49 -8.55
N ARG A 88 -3.03 8.35 -8.01
CA ARG A 88 -2.24 7.55 -7.05
C ARG A 88 -1.05 6.89 -7.71
N GLU A 89 -1.25 6.28 -8.87
CA GLU A 89 -0.21 5.63 -9.67
C GLU A 89 0.83 6.66 -10.12
N ILE A 90 0.40 7.83 -10.58
CA ILE A 90 1.27 8.94 -10.95
C ILE A 90 2.10 9.40 -9.75
N GLU A 91 1.50 9.55 -8.57
CA GLU A 91 2.21 9.95 -7.35
C GLU A 91 3.29 8.92 -6.97
N GLN A 92 2.96 7.63 -6.99
CA GLN A 92 3.89 6.56 -6.67
C GLN A 92 5.06 6.49 -7.67
N LEU A 93 4.77 6.59 -8.96
CA LEU A 93 5.77 6.54 -10.02
C LEU A 93 6.64 7.79 -10.06
N HIS A 94 6.07 8.96 -9.78
CA HIS A 94 6.82 10.20 -9.63
C HIS A 94 7.81 10.10 -8.47
N PHE A 95 7.35 9.59 -7.32
CA PHE A 95 8.20 9.39 -6.15
C PHE A 95 9.42 8.50 -6.44
N LEU A 96 9.26 7.48 -7.28
CA LEU A 96 10.35 6.58 -7.70
C LEU A 96 11.10 7.06 -8.96
N GLY A 97 10.84 8.27 -9.46
CA GLY A 97 11.56 8.85 -10.59
C GLY A 97 11.24 8.25 -11.96
N PHE A 98 10.17 7.45 -12.08
CA PHE A 98 9.77 6.86 -13.37
C PHE A 98 9.11 7.85 -14.30
N LEU A 99 8.45 8.85 -13.75
CA LEU A 99 7.80 9.93 -14.48
C LEU A 99 7.72 11.19 -13.64
N SER A 100 7.44 12.34 -14.31
CA SER A 100 6.94 13.55 -13.66
C SER A 100 5.64 14.02 -14.32
N TYR A 101 4.90 14.89 -13.64
CA TYR A 101 3.64 15.43 -14.12
C TYR A 101 3.67 16.96 -14.03
N GLU A 102 3.69 17.62 -15.18
CA GLU A 102 3.81 19.08 -15.29
C GLU A 102 2.84 19.59 -16.37
N ASP A 103 2.06 20.64 -16.10
CA ASP A 103 1.21 21.34 -17.08
C ASP A 103 0.33 20.39 -17.95
N ASP A 104 -0.39 19.47 -17.32
CA ASP A 104 -1.17 18.44 -18.00
C ASP A 104 -0.37 17.51 -18.92
N THR A 105 0.92 17.33 -18.62
CA THR A 105 1.80 16.43 -19.36
C THR A 105 2.46 15.43 -18.41
N ILE A 106 2.42 14.15 -18.77
CA ILE A 106 3.19 13.08 -18.13
C ILE A 106 4.52 12.99 -18.88
N LEU A 107 5.62 13.28 -18.20
CA LEU A 107 6.96 13.19 -18.72
C LEU A 107 7.59 11.86 -18.27
N LEU A 108 7.78 10.93 -19.18
CA LEU A 108 8.33 9.60 -18.92
C LEU A 108 9.86 9.63 -18.88
N ASN A 109 10.45 9.05 -17.86
CA ASN A 109 11.90 8.89 -17.79
C ASN A 109 12.39 7.75 -18.71
N ILE A 110 13.14 8.09 -19.76
CA ILE A 110 13.60 7.13 -20.76
C ILE A 110 14.74 6.25 -20.25
N GLU A 111 15.61 6.80 -19.40
CA GLU A 111 16.68 6.00 -18.80
C GLU A 111 16.09 4.92 -17.87
N ALA A 112 15.02 5.24 -17.13
CA ALA A 112 14.28 4.26 -16.34
C ALA A 112 13.61 3.20 -17.25
N LYS A 113 13.02 3.61 -18.39
CA LYS A 113 12.48 2.67 -19.38
C LYS A 113 13.55 1.70 -19.86
N ASP A 114 14.70 2.20 -20.28
CA ASP A 114 15.79 1.38 -20.81
C ASP A 114 16.31 0.35 -19.80
N ASN A 115 16.34 0.72 -18.51
CA ASN A 115 16.85 -0.15 -17.46
C ASN A 115 15.82 -1.14 -16.91
N PHE A 116 14.53 -0.76 -16.81
CA PHE A 116 13.54 -1.55 -16.06
C PHE A 116 12.47 -2.21 -16.93
N PHE A 117 12.21 -1.74 -18.16
CA PHE A 117 11.09 -2.20 -18.97
C PHE A 117 11.03 -3.73 -19.16
N PHE A 118 12.14 -4.32 -19.59
CA PHE A 118 12.18 -5.77 -19.83
C PHE A 118 12.10 -6.58 -18.52
N SER A 119 12.68 -6.05 -17.45
CA SER A 119 12.59 -6.68 -16.13
C SER A 119 11.15 -6.69 -15.64
N LEU A 120 10.47 -5.54 -15.70
CA LEU A 120 9.07 -5.40 -15.24
C LEU A 120 8.08 -6.22 -16.09
N LYS A 121 8.34 -6.41 -17.38
CA LYS A 121 7.53 -7.29 -18.25
C LYS A 121 7.85 -8.78 -18.11
N SER A 122 8.87 -9.15 -17.35
CA SER A 122 9.24 -10.55 -17.21
C SER A 122 8.15 -11.34 -16.47
N ARG A 123 7.94 -12.60 -16.88
CA ARG A 123 6.94 -13.49 -16.26
C ARG A 123 7.13 -13.60 -14.75
N ARG A 124 8.36 -13.71 -14.30
CA ARG A 124 8.69 -13.82 -12.87
C ARG A 124 8.18 -12.59 -12.10
N VAL A 125 8.45 -11.38 -12.60
CA VAL A 125 8.02 -10.13 -11.97
C VAL A 125 6.50 -10.03 -11.95
N GLN A 126 5.82 -10.44 -13.03
CA GLN A 126 4.35 -10.43 -13.06
C GLN A 126 3.75 -11.41 -12.03
N GLU A 127 4.31 -12.61 -11.88
CA GLU A 127 3.91 -13.56 -10.84
C GLU A 127 4.14 -13.00 -9.41
N GLU A 128 5.27 -12.33 -9.16
CA GLU A 128 5.56 -11.65 -7.88
C GLU A 128 4.58 -10.49 -7.60
N LEU A 129 4.16 -9.76 -8.63
CA LEU A 129 3.15 -8.69 -8.51
C LEU A 129 1.76 -9.23 -8.16
N GLU A 130 1.32 -10.28 -8.85
CA GLU A 130 0.04 -10.93 -8.55
C GLU A 130 -0.01 -11.45 -7.10
N GLU A 131 1.07 -12.06 -6.65
CA GLU A 131 1.20 -12.55 -5.27
C GLU A 131 1.23 -11.40 -4.26
N GLY A 132 1.98 -10.34 -4.54
CA GLY A 132 2.00 -9.13 -3.72
C GLY A 132 0.62 -8.45 -3.62
N THR A 133 -0.11 -8.35 -4.72
CA THR A 133 -1.48 -7.82 -4.73
C THR A 133 -2.44 -8.70 -3.94
N ARG A 134 -2.30 -10.03 -4.03
CA ARG A 134 -3.06 -10.97 -3.24
C ARG A 134 -2.84 -10.75 -1.74
N LEU A 135 -1.59 -10.62 -1.30
CA LEU A 135 -1.21 -10.36 0.08
C LEU A 135 -1.69 -8.99 0.57
N GLU A 136 -1.58 -7.95 -0.26
CA GLU A 136 -2.05 -6.60 0.04
C GLU A 136 -3.56 -6.56 0.29
N ASN A 137 -4.34 -7.21 -0.55
CA ASN A 137 -5.79 -7.31 -0.37
C ASN A 137 -6.19 -8.01 0.93
N ILE A 138 -5.46 -9.05 1.33
CA ILE A 138 -5.67 -9.72 2.62
C ILE A 138 -5.39 -8.75 3.77
N LEU A 139 -4.26 -8.04 3.73
CA LEU A 139 -3.89 -7.06 4.76
C LEU A 139 -4.90 -5.92 4.87
N PHE A 140 -5.41 -5.42 3.76
CA PHE A 140 -6.47 -4.41 3.78
C PHE A 140 -7.78 -4.95 4.36
N GLY A 141 -8.16 -6.18 4.01
CA GLY A 141 -9.31 -6.83 4.61
C GLY A 141 -9.17 -7.04 6.12
N MET A 142 -7.98 -7.45 6.57
CA MET A 142 -7.67 -7.57 8.00
C MET A 142 -7.71 -6.21 8.71
N LEU A 143 -7.11 -5.17 8.12
CA LEU A 143 -7.14 -3.81 8.67
C LEU A 143 -8.56 -3.24 8.73
N PHE A 144 -9.36 -3.49 7.70
CA PHE A 144 -10.76 -3.09 7.68
C PHE A 144 -11.56 -3.75 8.82
N LEU A 145 -11.33 -5.04 9.03
CA LEU A 145 -12.09 -5.83 9.99
C LEU A 145 -11.69 -5.56 11.44
N TYR A 146 -10.37 -5.55 11.71
CA TYR A 146 -9.86 -5.47 13.07
C TYR A 146 -9.49 -4.06 13.50
N GLY A 147 -9.28 -3.16 12.56
CA GLY A 147 -8.87 -1.77 12.79
C GLY A 147 -7.43 -1.62 13.27
N ILE A 148 -6.98 -2.43 14.23
CA ILE A 148 -5.61 -2.46 14.77
C ILE A 148 -5.18 -3.91 14.92
N LEU A 149 -3.95 -4.23 14.48
CA LEU A 149 -3.36 -5.57 14.53
C LEU A 149 -1.96 -5.51 15.14
N ASP A 150 -1.60 -6.46 15.98
CA ASP A 150 -0.21 -6.77 16.30
C ASP A 150 0.43 -7.37 15.04
N ILE A 151 1.55 -6.78 14.57
CA ILE A 151 2.20 -7.23 13.31
C ILE A 151 2.64 -8.69 13.42
N TYR A 152 3.15 -9.11 14.58
CA TYR A 152 3.55 -10.49 14.78
C TYR A 152 2.36 -11.46 14.64
N GLU A 153 1.24 -11.16 15.27
CA GLU A 153 0.03 -11.98 15.18
C GLU A 153 -0.56 -11.95 13.76
N CYS A 154 -0.52 -10.79 13.10
CA CYS A 154 -0.94 -10.65 11.70
C CYS A 154 -0.10 -11.56 10.77
N CYS A 155 1.23 -11.48 10.86
CA CYS A 155 2.13 -12.32 10.09
C CYS A 155 1.91 -13.81 10.38
N GLN A 156 1.69 -14.18 11.65
CA GLN A 156 1.42 -15.56 12.03
C GLN A 156 0.11 -16.07 11.40
N MET A 157 -0.97 -15.28 11.43
CA MET A 157 -2.24 -15.68 10.79
C MET A 157 -2.10 -15.87 9.28
N ILE A 158 -1.37 -14.97 8.62
CA ILE A 158 -1.13 -15.04 7.18
C ILE A 158 -0.29 -16.28 6.84
N GLN A 159 0.78 -16.52 7.58
CA GLN A 159 1.68 -17.64 7.36
C GLN A 159 1.02 -18.99 7.61
N GLU A 160 0.23 -19.13 8.68
CA GLU A 160 -0.42 -20.40 9.02
C GLU A 160 -1.50 -20.82 8.03
N GLU A 161 -2.21 -19.89 7.40
CA GLU A 161 -3.43 -20.19 6.66
C GLU A 161 -3.37 -19.89 5.16
N MET A 162 -2.52 -18.96 4.72
CA MET A 162 -2.59 -18.40 3.37
C MET A 162 -1.26 -18.42 2.60
N PHE A 163 -0.13 -18.16 3.29
CA PHE A 163 1.21 -18.06 2.71
C PHE A 163 2.25 -18.80 3.57
N PRO A 164 2.16 -20.12 3.68
CA PRO A 164 3.07 -20.91 4.53
C PRO A 164 4.53 -20.88 4.08
N GLU A 165 4.80 -20.47 2.83
CA GLU A 165 6.14 -20.33 2.25
C GLU A 165 6.84 -19.02 2.66
N LEU A 166 6.11 -17.98 3.04
CA LEU A 166 6.68 -16.69 3.45
C LEU A 166 7.17 -16.76 4.90
N THR A 167 8.33 -16.19 5.13
CA THR A 167 8.87 -16.02 6.49
C THR A 167 8.25 -14.80 7.18
N TYR A 168 8.41 -14.72 8.51
CA TYR A 168 7.99 -13.55 9.27
C TYR A 168 8.66 -12.26 8.75
N ASP A 169 9.97 -12.32 8.50
CA ASP A 169 10.76 -11.17 8.08
C ASP A 169 10.30 -10.65 6.69
N GLU A 170 9.96 -11.55 5.76
CA GLU A 170 9.43 -11.19 4.45
C GLU A 170 8.04 -10.53 4.55
N LEU A 171 7.18 -11.04 5.42
CA LEU A 171 5.86 -10.47 5.69
C LEU A 171 5.95 -9.10 6.37
N GLU A 172 6.82 -8.96 7.38
CA GLU A 172 7.06 -7.68 8.05
C GLU A 172 7.63 -6.65 7.06
N GLU A 173 8.64 -7.02 6.26
CA GLU A 173 9.19 -6.17 5.19
C GLU A 173 8.09 -5.73 4.22
N PHE A 174 7.24 -6.66 3.77
CA PHE A 174 6.12 -6.35 2.87
C PHE A 174 5.16 -5.34 3.49
N ILE A 175 4.76 -5.54 4.75
CA ILE A 175 3.88 -4.61 5.47
C ILE A 175 4.51 -3.21 5.53
N LEU A 176 5.80 -3.12 5.86
CA LEU A 176 6.51 -1.85 5.97
C LEU A 176 6.64 -1.13 4.61
N LEU A 177 6.98 -1.86 3.55
CA LEU A 177 7.19 -1.29 2.22
C LEU A 177 5.88 -0.99 1.48
N ARG A 178 4.87 -1.85 1.62
CA ARG A 178 3.66 -1.73 0.82
C ARG A 178 2.53 -0.99 1.54
N ILE A 179 2.39 -1.21 2.83
CA ILE A 179 1.25 -0.66 3.60
C ILE A 179 1.65 0.61 4.34
N VAL A 180 2.76 0.58 5.08
CA VAL A 180 3.18 1.71 5.91
C VAL A 180 3.84 2.82 5.09
N PHE A 181 4.73 2.48 4.18
CA PHE A 181 5.45 3.45 3.35
C PHE A 181 4.49 4.33 2.54
N TRP A 182 3.49 3.74 1.87
CA TRP A 182 2.47 4.48 1.13
C TRP A 182 1.33 5.00 2.00
N GLN A 183 1.51 4.98 3.32
CA GLN A 183 0.55 5.50 4.27
C GLN A 183 -0.86 4.89 4.17
N SER A 184 -0.99 3.70 3.62
CA SER A 184 -2.26 2.94 3.61
C SER A 184 -2.61 2.39 4.99
N GLY A 185 -1.60 2.22 5.85
CA GLY A 185 -1.71 1.90 7.27
C GLY A 185 -0.76 2.77 8.11
N ILE A 186 -0.94 2.74 9.40
CA ILE A 186 -0.14 3.51 10.37
C ILE A 186 0.59 2.54 11.30
N LEU A 187 1.91 2.71 11.38
CA LEU A 187 2.74 1.96 12.32
C LEU A 187 2.69 2.62 13.71
N LEU A 188 2.32 1.85 14.70
CA LEU A 188 2.32 2.27 16.10
C LEU A 188 3.22 1.35 16.92
N ARG A 189 3.72 1.83 18.04
CA ARG A 189 4.45 1.00 19.00
C ARG A 189 3.62 0.84 20.26
N ASN A 190 3.37 -0.41 20.64
CA ASN A 190 2.76 -0.74 21.92
C ASN A 190 3.72 -0.33 23.06
N GLN A 191 3.28 0.59 23.93
CA GLN A 191 4.10 1.10 25.03
C GLN A 191 4.34 0.07 26.13
N MET A 192 3.49 -0.96 26.25
CA MET A 192 3.58 -1.96 27.32
C MET A 192 4.59 -3.08 27.00
N ASN A 193 4.66 -3.53 25.75
CA ASN A 193 5.49 -4.67 25.34
C ASN A 193 6.43 -4.36 24.18
N SER A 194 6.49 -3.11 23.73
CA SER A 194 7.31 -2.63 22.61
C SER A 194 7.02 -3.28 21.24
N ARG A 195 5.94 -4.08 21.12
CA ARG A 195 5.55 -4.69 19.83
C ARG A 195 5.08 -3.63 18.85
N LEU A 196 5.24 -3.93 17.58
CA LEU A 196 4.74 -3.09 16.48
C LEU A 196 3.28 -3.45 16.20
N LEU A 197 2.48 -2.40 16.04
CA LEU A 197 1.06 -2.50 15.69
C LEU A 197 0.84 -1.83 14.34
N LEU A 198 0.04 -2.46 13.52
CA LEU A 198 -0.47 -1.88 12.28
C LEU A 198 -1.90 -1.42 12.51
N ALA A 199 -2.19 -0.15 12.27
CA ALA A 199 -3.51 0.43 12.44
C ALA A 199 -4.09 0.95 11.13
N SER A 200 -5.38 0.75 10.93
CA SER A 200 -6.13 1.42 9.86
C SER A 200 -6.17 2.93 10.08
N ARG A 201 -6.14 3.69 9.00
CA ARG A 201 -6.31 5.15 9.03
C ARG A 201 -7.71 5.57 9.45
N GLU A 202 -8.70 4.73 9.20
CA GLU A 202 -10.11 4.95 9.52
C GLU A 202 -10.40 4.90 11.04
N VAL A 203 -9.48 4.34 11.83
CA VAL A 203 -9.64 4.27 13.28
C VAL A 203 -9.25 5.60 13.92
N GLU A 204 -10.23 6.39 14.35
CA GLU A 204 -10.01 7.71 14.96
C GLU A 204 -9.38 7.62 16.35
N ASN A 205 -9.91 6.76 17.23
CA ASN A 205 -9.47 6.60 18.64
C ASN A 205 -8.60 5.35 18.84
N ARG A 206 -7.46 5.28 18.15
CA ARG A 206 -6.56 4.10 18.14
C ARG A 206 -6.14 3.64 19.53
N ASN A 207 -5.85 4.59 20.44
CA ASN A 207 -5.46 4.25 21.81
C ASN A 207 -6.61 3.59 22.58
N GLU A 208 -7.83 4.04 22.40
CA GLU A 208 -9.00 3.46 23.07
C GLU A 208 -9.29 2.05 22.53
N VAL A 209 -9.27 1.87 21.20
CA VAL A 209 -9.44 0.54 20.58
C VAL A 209 -8.38 -0.42 21.08
N PHE A 210 -7.11 0.02 21.13
CA PHE A 210 -6.02 -0.79 21.63
C PHE A 210 -6.19 -1.15 23.11
N ILE A 211 -6.60 -0.20 23.97
CA ILE A 211 -6.85 -0.46 25.40
C ILE A 211 -8.00 -1.46 25.56
N GLN A 212 -9.10 -1.27 24.82
CA GLN A 212 -10.25 -2.19 24.87
C GLN A 212 -9.86 -3.61 24.44
N TRP A 213 -9.05 -3.72 23.38
CA TRP A 213 -8.51 -5.01 22.92
C TRP A 213 -7.60 -5.66 23.97
N SER A 214 -6.67 -4.90 24.56
CA SER A 214 -5.72 -5.42 25.55
C SER A 214 -6.39 -5.84 26.88
N LEU A 215 -7.59 -5.37 27.16
CA LEU A 215 -8.40 -5.81 28.31
C LEU A 215 -9.15 -7.12 28.07
N ARG A 216 -9.13 -7.63 26.84
CA ARG A 216 -9.87 -8.80 26.41
C ARG A 216 -8.93 -9.94 25.99
N GLU A 217 -7.97 -10.29 26.88
CA GLU A 217 -7.03 -11.40 26.70
C GLU A 217 -7.74 -12.76 26.51
N ASP A 218 -9.02 -12.85 26.84
CA ASP A 218 -9.88 -14.01 26.65
C ASP A 218 -10.35 -14.20 25.20
N LEU A 219 -10.20 -13.16 24.34
CA LEU A 219 -10.63 -13.21 22.96
C LEU A 219 -9.44 -13.48 22.03
N SER A 220 -9.54 -14.55 21.26
CA SER A 220 -8.69 -14.75 20.09
C SER A 220 -9.27 -14.01 18.87
N TRP A 221 -8.41 -13.61 17.95
CA TRP A 221 -8.86 -13.09 16.65
C TRP A 221 -9.71 -14.14 15.93
N LYS A 222 -10.93 -13.76 15.54
CA LYS A 222 -11.71 -14.61 14.64
C LYS A 222 -11.01 -14.60 13.28
N ARG A 223 -10.65 -15.77 12.79
CA ARG A 223 -9.97 -15.95 11.51
C ARG A 223 -10.99 -16.10 10.40
N TYR A 224 -10.66 -15.59 9.24
CA TYR A 224 -11.47 -15.61 8.03
C TYR A 224 -10.66 -16.20 6.89
N SER A 225 -11.33 -16.71 5.88
CA SER A 225 -10.70 -17.18 4.66
C SER A 225 -10.09 -16.02 3.85
N GLU A 226 -9.16 -16.35 2.98
CA GLU A 226 -8.57 -15.39 2.05
C GLU A 226 -9.62 -14.63 1.22
N ASP A 227 -10.63 -15.36 0.71
CA ASP A 227 -11.70 -14.76 -0.10
C ASP A 227 -12.56 -13.78 0.71
N GLU A 228 -12.78 -14.05 1.99
CA GLU A 228 -13.49 -13.12 2.87
C GLU A 228 -12.68 -11.85 3.12
N TYR A 229 -11.37 -11.96 3.38
CA TYR A 229 -10.51 -10.77 3.51
C TYR A 229 -10.44 -9.95 2.22
N LYS A 230 -10.30 -10.59 1.06
CA LYS A 230 -10.32 -9.91 -0.24
C LYS A 230 -11.63 -9.16 -0.50
N ASN A 231 -12.75 -9.78 -0.16
CA ASN A 231 -14.07 -9.14 -0.29
C ASN A 231 -14.19 -7.91 0.60
N LEU A 232 -13.66 -7.96 1.82
CA LEU A 232 -13.61 -6.82 2.73
C LEU A 232 -12.73 -5.68 2.18
N ALA A 233 -11.57 -6.00 1.64
CA ALA A 233 -10.68 -5.02 1.01
C ALA A 233 -11.35 -4.25 -0.15
N LEU A 234 -12.24 -4.93 -0.89
CA LEU A 234 -13.04 -4.34 -1.97
C LEU A 234 -14.27 -3.55 -1.48
N GLY A 235 -14.47 -3.43 -0.17
CA GLY A 235 -15.66 -2.79 0.40
C GLY A 235 -16.93 -3.65 0.26
N ASN A 236 -16.81 -4.89 -0.19
CA ASN A 236 -17.89 -5.86 -0.21
C ASN A 236 -17.99 -6.45 1.19
N GLY A 237 -19.00 -6.12 1.96
CA GLY A 237 -19.18 -6.70 3.29
C GLY A 237 -19.10 -8.23 3.28
N ILE A 238 -18.79 -8.84 4.42
CA ILE A 238 -18.83 -10.29 4.55
C ILE A 238 -20.30 -10.72 4.36
N GLY A 239 -20.62 -11.18 3.16
CA GLY A 239 -21.95 -11.68 2.84
C GLY A 239 -22.25 -12.90 3.72
N GLY A 240 -23.25 -12.77 4.60
CA GLY A 240 -23.71 -13.87 5.44
C GLY A 240 -23.22 -13.82 6.89
N TRP A 241 -22.87 -12.67 7.43
CA TRP A 241 -22.85 -12.53 8.88
C TRP A 241 -24.27 -12.79 9.41
N ASP A 242 -24.45 -13.94 10.02
CA ASP A 242 -25.72 -14.28 10.67
C ASP A 242 -26.12 -13.16 11.63
N GLY A 243 -27.29 -12.58 11.42
CA GLY A 243 -27.82 -11.51 12.23
C GLY A 243 -27.57 -10.08 11.75
N ILE A 244 -26.70 -9.81 10.76
CA ILE A 244 -26.52 -8.44 10.23
C ILE A 244 -27.78 -7.92 9.53
N PRO A 245 -28.47 -8.67 8.66
CA PRO A 245 -29.73 -8.23 8.07
C PRO A 245 -30.78 -7.90 9.12
N GLU A 246 -30.91 -8.72 10.16
CA GLU A 246 -31.84 -8.52 11.27
C GLU A 246 -31.47 -7.30 12.12
N LEU A 247 -30.16 -7.13 12.41
CA LEU A 247 -29.65 -5.96 13.11
C LEU A 247 -29.88 -4.69 12.30
N TYR A 248 -29.60 -4.72 10.99
CA TYR A 248 -29.87 -3.61 10.09
C TYR A 248 -31.35 -3.23 10.08
N ASP A 249 -32.24 -4.21 9.91
CA ASP A 249 -33.68 -4.02 9.94
C ASP A 249 -34.16 -3.46 11.30
N PHE A 250 -33.59 -3.97 12.40
CA PHE A 250 -33.87 -3.46 13.74
C PHE A 250 -33.45 -2.00 13.91
N VAL A 251 -32.22 -1.66 13.49
CA VAL A 251 -31.70 -0.29 13.54
C VAL A 251 -32.57 0.66 12.69
N MET A 252 -32.86 0.26 11.45
CA MET A 252 -33.67 1.07 10.54
C MET A 252 -35.11 1.30 11.02
N LYS A 253 -35.68 0.33 11.75
CA LYS A 253 -37.03 0.47 12.33
C LYS A 253 -37.08 1.33 13.61
N ASN A 254 -36.00 1.33 14.39
CA ASN A 254 -36.00 1.91 15.73
C ASN A 254 -35.24 3.24 15.85
N ILE A 255 -34.50 3.66 14.82
CA ILE A 255 -33.82 4.96 14.81
C ILE A 255 -34.67 5.97 14.05
N GLU A 256 -35.26 6.91 14.79
CA GLU A 256 -36.09 7.97 14.23
C GLU A 256 -35.30 9.13 13.61
N ASN A 257 -33.99 9.24 13.92
CA ASN A 257 -33.14 10.35 13.49
C ASN A 257 -32.42 10.02 12.18
N ASP A 258 -32.67 10.78 11.14
CA ASP A 258 -32.08 10.56 9.80
C ASP A 258 -30.54 10.65 9.75
N GLN A 259 -29.92 11.41 10.67
CA GLN A 259 -28.45 11.45 10.79
C GLN A 259 -27.88 10.12 11.27
N TYR A 260 -28.52 9.45 12.22
CA TYR A 260 -28.10 8.14 12.69
C TYR A 260 -28.37 7.04 11.65
N LYS A 261 -29.43 7.19 10.87
CA LYS A 261 -29.70 6.28 9.74
C LYS A 261 -28.58 6.34 8.68
N ALA A 262 -28.08 7.52 8.33
CA ALA A 262 -27.00 7.72 7.40
C ALA A 262 -25.66 7.12 7.91
N VAL A 263 -25.35 7.31 9.21
CA VAL A 263 -24.15 6.73 9.85
C VAL A 263 -24.25 5.21 9.92
N SER A 264 -25.42 4.67 10.32
CA SER A 264 -25.64 3.23 10.36
C SER A 264 -25.55 2.58 8.98
N TYR A 265 -25.99 3.29 7.92
CA TYR A 265 -25.92 2.81 6.54
C TYR A 265 -24.46 2.69 6.05
N THR A 266 -23.60 3.64 6.42
CA THR A 266 -22.17 3.60 6.09
C THR A 266 -21.42 2.52 6.88
N HIS A 267 -21.75 2.32 8.16
CA HIS A 267 -21.07 1.33 8.99
C HIS A 267 -21.59 -0.11 8.84
N LEU A 268 -22.82 -0.31 8.37
CA LEU A 268 -23.39 -1.65 8.14
C LEU A 268 -23.29 -2.13 6.68
N ARG A 269 -22.94 -1.24 5.75
CA ARG A 269 -22.61 -1.59 4.36
C ARG A 269 -21.11 -1.67 4.08
N ALA A 270 -20.28 -1.15 4.99
CA ALA A 270 -18.83 -1.26 4.91
C ALA A 270 -18.35 -2.63 5.37
#